data_4e0bcc3885a842d4a9beb01d5c73d591
#
_entry.id   4e0bcc3885a842d4a9beb01d5c73d591
#
_cell.length_a   1.000
_cell.length_b   1.000
_cell.length_c   1.000
_cell.angle_alpha   90.00
_cell.angle_beta   90.00
_cell.angle_gamma   90.00
#
_symmetry.space_group_name_H-M   'P 1'
#
loop_
_entity.id
_entity.type
_entity.pdbx_description
1 polymer ?
#
loop_
_entity_poly.entity_id
_entity_poly.type
_entity_poly.pdbx_seq_one_letter_code
_entity_poly.pdbx_strand_id
1 'polypeptide(L)'
;MDLAAESPVARPARSPEPPLGALAAAFAGVFVAGLVISTIRAGGSPFPSPFADAGDALDYFREHPAAVRTGAVLQYASAIPLTLFVATIVPRLRRHAEGFGPALAALGGALAAVFLFSSGTVSWVLTVPEVTADAATVRALHTLAFLVGGPANVLSTGLLIAGIAISALPGKALSPLLIRIGLAIACIALLTTVALTFTTAAFLLPIARFTGMFWLITAGFRLARA
;
A
#
# COMPACT_ATOMS: atom_id res chain seq x y z
N MET A 1 44.39 -33.95 -31.64
CA MET A 1 43.25 -34.01 -30.70
C MET A 1 43.14 -32.62 -30.08
N ASP A 2 42.37 -31.79 -30.78
CA ASP A 2 42.32 -30.36 -30.55
C ASP A 2 41.23 -30.09 -29.50
N LEU A 3 41.66 -29.69 -28.30
CA LEU A 3 40.76 -29.30 -27.22
C LEU A 3 40.33 -27.84 -27.50
N ALA A 4 39.20 -27.69 -28.18
CA ALA A 4 38.54 -26.39 -28.34
C ALA A 4 38.27 -25.80 -26.91
N ALA A 5 39.04 -24.75 -26.59
CA ALA A 5 38.82 -23.97 -25.38
C ALA A 5 37.43 -23.33 -25.46
N GLU A 6 36.48 -23.78 -24.66
CA GLU A 6 35.17 -23.13 -24.47
C GLU A 6 35.41 -21.70 -23.98
N SER A 7 35.05 -20.74 -24.80
CA SER A 7 35.05 -19.33 -24.40
C SER A 7 34.10 -19.11 -23.22
N PRO A 8 34.53 -18.43 -22.14
CA PRO A 8 33.67 -18.18 -20.98
C PRO A 8 32.46 -17.33 -21.43
N VAL A 9 31.26 -17.89 -21.28
CA VAL A 9 29.99 -17.18 -21.53
C VAL A 9 29.96 -15.94 -20.64
N ALA A 10 30.04 -14.78 -21.25
CA ALA A 10 29.96 -13.49 -20.56
C ALA A 10 28.63 -13.40 -19.78
N ARG A 11 28.73 -13.30 -18.46
CA ARG A 11 27.55 -13.07 -17.62
C ARG A 11 26.91 -11.75 -18.05
N PRO A 12 25.58 -11.74 -18.35
CA PRO A 12 24.91 -10.50 -18.72
C PRO A 12 25.09 -9.47 -17.61
N ALA A 13 25.44 -8.24 -18.01
CA ALA A 13 25.58 -7.12 -17.08
C ALA A 13 24.27 -6.94 -16.31
N ARG A 14 24.36 -6.96 -14.97
CA ARG A 14 23.17 -6.72 -14.11
C ARG A 14 22.71 -5.29 -14.34
N SER A 15 21.50 -5.13 -14.86
CA SER A 15 20.83 -3.82 -14.92
C SER A 15 20.77 -3.22 -13.50
N PRO A 16 20.98 -1.90 -13.34
CA PRO A 16 20.85 -1.25 -12.03
C PRO A 16 19.44 -1.46 -11.48
N GLU A 17 19.35 -2.17 -10.35
CA GLU A 17 18.05 -2.42 -9.71
C GLU A 17 17.55 -1.14 -9.03
N PRO A 18 16.25 -0.80 -9.12
CA PRO A 18 15.70 0.38 -8.47
C PRO A 18 15.93 0.36 -6.95
N PRO A 19 16.21 1.52 -6.33
CA PRO A 19 16.46 1.60 -4.90
C PRO A 19 15.16 1.37 -4.10
N LEU A 20 15.06 0.24 -3.40
CA LEU A 20 13.87 -0.18 -2.64
C LEU A 20 13.36 0.89 -1.67
N GLY A 21 14.28 1.50 -0.90
CA GLY A 21 13.90 2.54 0.06
C GLY A 21 13.27 3.76 -0.60
N ALA A 22 13.75 4.16 -1.79
CA ALA A 22 13.19 5.27 -2.53
C ALA A 22 11.80 4.95 -3.11
N LEU A 23 11.57 3.70 -3.58
CA LEU A 23 10.25 3.28 -4.04
C LEU A 23 9.23 3.26 -2.89
N ALA A 24 9.61 2.75 -1.72
CA ALA A 24 8.75 2.78 -0.53
C ALA A 24 8.47 4.21 -0.06
N ALA A 25 9.49 5.10 -0.11
CA ALA A 25 9.31 6.51 0.22
C ALA A 25 8.42 7.24 -0.80
N ALA A 26 8.57 6.95 -2.08
CA ALA A 26 7.70 7.49 -3.13
C ALA A 26 6.25 7.04 -2.95
N PHE A 27 6.01 5.75 -2.67
CA PHE A 27 4.68 5.24 -2.33
C PHE A 27 4.04 6.01 -1.18
N ALA A 28 4.73 6.07 -0.04
CA ALA A 28 4.24 6.75 1.15
C ALA A 28 4.08 8.26 0.92
N GLY A 29 5.04 8.89 0.26
CA GLY A 29 5.03 10.33 -0.02
C GLY A 29 3.88 10.76 -0.92
N VAL A 30 3.62 10.02 -2.02
CA VAL A 30 2.50 10.31 -2.93
C VAL A 30 1.15 10.07 -2.24
N PHE A 31 1.04 9.00 -1.44
CA PHE A 31 -0.17 8.72 -0.66
C PHE A 31 -0.46 9.83 0.35
N VAL A 32 0.53 10.21 1.17
CA VAL A 32 0.37 11.27 2.18
C VAL A 32 0.12 12.62 1.52
N ALA A 33 0.81 12.93 0.42
CA ALA A 33 0.55 14.14 -0.36
C ALA A 33 -0.92 14.18 -0.85
N GLY A 34 -1.46 13.03 -1.27
CA GLY A 34 -2.87 12.91 -1.64
C GLY A 34 -3.81 13.31 -0.51
N LEU A 35 -3.58 12.83 0.70
CA LEU A 35 -4.37 13.18 1.88
C LEU A 35 -4.25 14.67 2.23
N VAL A 36 -3.02 15.19 2.28
CA VAL A 36 -2.78 16.58 2.68
C VAL A 36 -3.34 17.57 1.64
N ILE A 37 -3.05 17.35 0.36
CA ILE A 37 -3.47 18.27 -0.70
C ILE A 37 -5.00 18.23 -0.86
N SER A 38 -5.64 17.06 -0.77
CA SER A 38 -7.10 16.97 -0.83
C SER A 38 -7.77 17.70 0.33
N THR A 39 -7.27 17.55 1.56
CA THR A 39 -7.77 18.26 2.74
C THR A 39 -7.59 19.79 2.60
N ILE A 40 -6.45 20.25 2.14
CA ILE A 40 -6.21 21.69 1.89
C ILE A 40 -7.21 22.22 0.84
N ARG A 41 -7.43 21.46 -0.25
CA ARG A 41 -8.36 21.83 -1.32
C ARG A 41 -9.84 21.81 -0.89
N ALA A 42 -10.16 21.05 0.14
CA ALA A 42 -11.47 21.05 0.79
C ALA A 42 -11.61 22.10 1.91
N GLY A 43 -10.75 23.14 1.92
CA GLY A 43 -10.81 24.20 2.93
C GLY A 43 -10.47 23.72 4.35
N GLY A 44 -9.74 22.62 4.49
CA GLY A 44 -9.40 22.01 5.78
C GLY A 44 -10.37 20.91 6.22
N SER A 45 -11.46 20.69 5.49
CA SER A 45 -12.42 19.62 5.79
C SER A 45 -11.80 18.25 5.46
N PRO A 46 -11.72 17.33 6.43
CA PRO A 46 -11.20 15.99 6.16
C PRO A 46 -12.16 15.17 5.30
N PHE A 47 -11.65 14.19 4.59
CA PHE A 47 -12.48 13.23 3.85
C PHE A 47 -13.45 12.55 4.82
N PRO A 48 -14.78 12.50 4.51
CA PRO A 48 -15.79 12.02 5.44
C PRO A 48 -15.59 10.55 5.79
N SER A 49 -15.93 10.19 7.02
CA SER A 49 -15.97 8.80 7.43
C SER A 49 -17.20 8.11 6.82
N PRO A 50 -17.10 6.86 6.36
CA PRO A 50 -18.26 6.12 5.87
C PRO A 50 -19.27 5.80 6.99
N PHE A 51 -18.90 6.03 8.25
CA PHE A 51 -19.74 5.87 9.44
C PHE A 51 -20.39 7.18 9.89
N ALA A 52 -20.08 8.31 9.22
CA ALA A 52 -20.73 9.59 9.44
C ALA A 52 -22.16 9.60 8.86
N ASP A 53 -22.89 10.67 9.13
CA ASP A 53 -24.22 10.88 8.52
C ASP A 53 -24.13 10.82 6.99
N ALA A 54 -25.15 10.23 6.38
CA ALA A 54 -25.17 10.07 4.92
C ALA A 54 -25.32 11.43 4.19
N GLY A 55 -25.96 12.40 4.83
CA GLY A 55 -26.11 13.77 4.32
C GLY A 55 -24.77 14.48 4.26
N ASP A 56 -24.00 14.46 5.34
CA ASP A 56 -22.69 15.10 5.44
C ASP A 56 -21.72 14.58 4.37
N ALA A 57 -21.74 13.28 4.12
CA ALA A 57 -20.90 12.68 3.09
C ALA A 57 -21.31 13.14 1.68
N LEU A 58 -22.63 13.16 1.38
CA LEU A 58 -23.14 13.61 0.11
C LEU A 58 -22.78 15.08 -0.16
N ASP A 59 -22.99 15.94 0.83
CA ASP A 59 -22.67 17.36 0.73
C ASP A 59 -21.17 17.58 0.48
N TYR A 60 -20.31 16.87 1.20
CA TYR A 60 -18.87 16.92 0.95
C TYR A 60 -18.48 16.58 -0.50
N PHE A 61 -19.05 15.51 -1.08
CA PHE A 61 -18.75 15.12 -2.45
C PHE A 61 -19.27 16.13 -3.49
N ARG A 62 -20.37 16.80 -3.20
CA ARG A 62 -20.95 17.87 -4.05
C ARG A 62 -20.17 19.17 -3.96
N GLU A 63 -19.75 19.55 -2.78
CA GLU A 63 -19.08 20.83 -2.53
C GLU A 63 -17.58 20.78 -2.90
N HIS A 64 -16.92 19.59 -2.76
CA HIS A 64 -15.49 19.46 -2.92
C HIS A 64 -15.05 18.46 -4.01
N PRO A 65 -15.68 18.40 -5.22
CA PRO A 65 -15.33 17.40 -6.23
C PRO A 65 -13.87 17.47 -6.69
N ALA A 66 -13.30 18.69 -6.74
CA ALA A 66 -11.90 18.88 -7.11
C ALA A 66 -10.92 18.33 -6.05
N ALA A 67 -11.26 18.46 -4.76
CA ALA A 67 -10.47 17.89 -3.66
C ALA A 67 -10.51 16.36 -3.69
N VAL A 68 -11.70 15.78 -3.84
CA VAL A 68 -11.90 14.32 -3.96
C VAL A 68 -11.13 13.77 -5.15
N ARG A 69 -11.24 14.42 -6.34
CA ARG A 69 -10.50 14.01 -7.54
C ARG A 69 -8.99 14.03 -7.32
N THR A 70 -8.47 15.07 -6.66
CA THR A 70 -7.04 15.16 -6.36
C THR A 70 -6.59 14.01 -5.46
N GLY A 71 -7.33 13.75 -4.38
CA GLY A 71 -7.05 12.64 -3.46
C GLY A 71 -7.10 11.29 -4.20
N ALA A 72 -8.13 11.07 -5.01
CA ALA A 72 -8.32 9.85 -5.79
C ALA A 72 -7.16 9.59 -6.76
N VAL A 73 -6.73 10.61 -7.52
CA VAL A 73 -5.62 10.50 -8.48
C VAL A 73 -4.30 10.23 -7.78
N LEU A 74 -4.00 10.91 -6.67
CA LEU A 74 -2.76 10.70 -5.94
C LEU A 74 -2.75 9.35 -5.21
N GLN A 75 -3.89 8.91 -4.68
CA GLN A 75 -4.03 7.57 -4.13
C GLN A 75 -3.79 6.50 -5.19
N TYR A 76 -4.43 6.63 -6.36
CA TYR A 76 -4.21 5.75 -7.51
C TYR A 76 -2.73 5.76 -7.93
N ALA A 77 -2.12 6.92 -8.09
CA ALA A 77 -0.73 7.07 -8.50
C ALA A 77 0.25 6.46 -7.48
N SER A 78 -0.07 6.48 -6.17
CA SER A 78 0.78 5.89 -5.13
C SER A 78 0.91 4.37 -5.27
N ALA A 79 -0.05 3.69 -5.90
CA ALA A 79 0.03 2.26 -6.17
C ALA A 79 1.15 1.90 -7.17
N ILE A 80 1.57 2.83 -8.03
CA ILE A 80 2.64 2.60 -9.02
C ILE A 80 3.98 2.31 -8.32
N PRO A 81 4.52 3.20 -7.47
CA PRO A 81 5.76 2.91 -6.75
C PRO A 81 5.63 1.72 -5.79
N LEU A 82 4.45 1.43 -5.22
CA LEU A 82 4.21 0.21 -4.44
C LEU A 82 4.37 -1.04 -5.32
N THR A 83 3.79 -1.05 -6.52
CA THR A 83 3.92 -2.16 -7.48
C THR A 83 5.38 -2.39 -7.87
N LEU A 84 6.11 -1.30 -8.17
CA LEU A 84 7.54 -1.37 -8.49
C LEU A 84 8.37 -1.86 -7.30
N PHE A 85 8.03 -1.44 -6.08
CA PHE A 85 8.65 -1.95 -4.86
C PHE A 85 8.45 -3.47 -4.73
N VAL A 86 7.23 -3.96 -4.90
CA VAL A 86 6.90 -5.40 -4.83
C VAL A 86 7.65 -6.19 -5.91
N ALA A 87 7.63 -5.70 -7.15
CA ALA A 87 8.34 -6.32 -8.27
C ALA A 87 9.87 -6.40 -8.05
N THR A 88 10.43 -5.45 -7.30
CA THR A 88 11.86 -5.40 -7.00
C THR A 88 12.22 -6.22 -5.77
N ILE A 89 11.41 -6.19 -4.70
CA ILE A 89 11.73 -6.85 -3.44
C ILE A 89 11.56 -8.37 -3.53
N VAL A 90 10.52 -8.88 -4.19
CA VAL A 90 10.20 -10.31 -4.21
C VAL A 90 11.31 -11.18 -4.81
N PRO A 91 11.91 -10.85 -5.97
CA PRO A 91 13.05 -11.59 -6.49
C PRO A 91 14.28 -11.57 -5.55
N ARG A 92 14.48 -10.46 -4.83
CA ARG A 92 15.58 -10.39 -3.83
C ARG A 92 15.33 -11.32 -2.65
N LEU A 93 14.09 -11.35 -2.12
CA LEU A 93 13.72 -12.26 -1.04
C LEU A 93 13.93 -13.71 -1.44
N ARG A 94 13.57 -14.10 -2.67
CA ARG A 94 13.72 -15.46 -3.19
C ARG A 94 15.19 -15.91 -3.32
N ARG A 95 16.13 -14.99 -3.42
CA ARG A 95 17.58 -15.34 -3.44
C ARG A 95 18.11 -15.76 -2.07
N HIS A 96 17.46 -15.34 -0.98
CA HIS A 96 17.91 -15.52 0.39
C HIS A 96 17.01 -16.42 1.24
N ALA A 97 15.77 -16.63 0.80
CA ALA A 97 14.80 -17.46 1.48
C ALA A 97 13.88 -18.14 0.46
N GLU A 98 13.74 -19.45 0.61
CA GLU A 98 12.75 -20.23 -0.15
C GLU A 98 11.45 -20.38 0.65
N GLY A 99 10.31 -20.63 -0.04
CA GLY A 99 9.07 -21.03 0.57
C GLY A 99 8.08 -19.89 0.85
N PHE A 100 7.47 -19.90 2.04
CA PHE A 100 6.25 -19.15 2.36
C PHE A 100 6.45 -17.62 2.40
N GLY A 101 7.56 -17.14 2.96
CA GLY A 101 7.78 -15.71 3.15
C GLY A 101 7.76 -14.88 1.84
N PRO A 102 8.59 -15.22 0.83
CA PRO A 102 8.58 -14.52 -0.45
C PRO A 102 7.23 -14.62 -1.20
N ALA A 103 6.53 -15.76 -1.09
CA ALA A 103 5.22 -15.94 -1.68
C ALA A 103 4.18 -15.04 -1.00
N LEU A 104 4.20 -14.96 0.33
CA LEU A 104 3.31 -14.10 1.10
C LEU A 104 3.57 -12.61 0.77
N ALA A 105 4.84 -12.20 0.66
CA ALA A 105 5.19 -10.84 0.26
C ALA A 105 4.68 -10.50 -1.14
N ALA A 106 4.79 -11.44 -2.09
CA ALA A 106 4.32 -11.25 -3.46
C ALA A 106 2.80 -11.07 -3.51
N LEU A 107 2.05 -11.97 -2.89
CA LEU A 107 0.58 -11.94 -2.87
C LEU A 107 0.06 -10.73 -2.09
N GLY A 108 0.58 -10.50 -0.88
CA GLY A 108 0.19 -9.36 -0.06
C GLY A 108 0.46 -8.03 -0.76
N GLY A 109 1.64 -7.89 -1.38
CA GLY A 109 2.01 -6.68 -2.10
C GLY A 109 1.19 -6.44 -3.37
N ALA A 110 0.92 -7.49 -4.15
CA ALA A 110 0.07 -7.40 -5.34
C ALA A 110 -1.37 -6.99 -4.97
N LEU A 111 -1.95 -7.63 -3.96
CA LEU A 111 -3.28 -7.28 -3.44
C LEU A 111 -3.33 -5.86 -2.90
N ALA A 112 -2.29 -5.43 -2.15
CA ALA A 112 -2.23 -4.06 -1.64
C ALA A 112 -2.25 -3.03 -2.77
N ALA A 113 -1.49 -3.26 -3.84
CA ALA A 113 -1.48 -2.39 -5.01
C ALA A 113 -2.84 -2.38 -5.74
N VAL A 114 -3.43 -3.56 -5.96
CA VAL A 114 -4.76 -3.70 -6.60
C VAL A 114 -5.83 -2.95 -5.81
N PHE A 115 -5.88 -3.14 -4.49
CA PHE A 115 -6.87 -2.47 -3.65
C PHE A 115 -6.66 -0.95 -3.60
N LEU A 116 -5.42 -0.49 -3.68
CA LEU A 116 -5.13 0.94 -3.74
C LEU A 116 -5.56 1.57 -5.07
N PHE A 117 -5.29 0.90 -6.21
CA PHE A 117 -5.82 1.28 -7.52
C PHE A 117 -7.35 1.31 -7.53
N SER A 118 -7.98 0.25 -7.03
CA SER A 118 -9.44 0.13 -7.00
C SER A 118 -10.09 1.21 -6.15
N SER A 119 -9.54 1.49 -4.95
CA SER A 119 -10.05 2.55 -4.09
C SER A 119 -9.92 3.94 -4.74
N GLY A 120 -8.77 4.23 -5.36
CA GLY A 120 -8.58 5.47 -6.12
C GLY A 120 -9.58 5.60 -7.28
N THR A 121 -9.81 4.50 -8.01
CA THR A 121 -10.81 4.48 -9.10
C THR A 121 -12.22 4.76 -8.60
N VAL A 122 -12.65 4.08 -7.53
CA VAL A 122 -13.99 4.28 -6.96
C VAL A 122 -14.13 5.70 -6.41
N SER A 123 -13.10 6.21 -5.73
CA SER A 123 -13.09 7.59 -5.24
C SER A 123 -13.15 8.62 -6.38
N TRP A 124 -12.54 8.32 -7.53
CA TRP A 124 -12.66 9.17 -8.71
C TRP A 124 -14.09 9.19 -9.25
N VAL A 125 -14.79 8.06 -9.28
CA VAL A 125 -16.19 7.95 -9.72
C VAL A 125 -17.11 8.82 -8.86
N LEU A 126 -16.82 8.97 -7.56
CA LEU A 126 -17.54 9.86 -6.66
C LEU A 126 -17.39 11.37 -7.00
N THR A 127 -16.61 11.73 -8.02
CA THR A 127 -16.50 13.11 -8.51
C THR A 127 -17.37 13.40 -9.74
N VAL A 128 -18.12 12.40 -10.22
CA VAL A 128 -18.98 12.50 -11.40
C VAL A 128 -20.33 13.09 -10.99
N PRO A 129 -20.82 14.18 -11.63
CA PRO A 129 -22.07 14.86 -11.22
C PRO A 129 -23.29 13.94 -11.21
N GLU A 130 -23.39 13.03 -12.18
CA GLU A 130 -24.51 12.08 -12.29
C GLU A 130 -24.52 11.09 -11.12
N VAL A 131 -23.35 10.73 -10.60
CA VAL A 131 -23.21 9.86 -9.42
C VAL A 131 -23.62 10.61 -8.15
N THR A 132 -23.16 11.86 -8.00
CA THR A 132 -23.50 12.67 -6.83
C THR A 132 -24.94 13.20 -6.85
N ALA A 133 -25.70 13.00 -7.91
CA ALA A 133 -27.12 13.26 -7.97
C ALA A 133 -27.95 12.27 -7.10
N ASP A 134 -27.47 11.02 -6.96
CA ASP A 134 -28.16 9.97 -6.19
C ASP A 134 -27.41 9.63 -4.88
N ALA A 135 -28.04 9.95 -3.75
CA ALA A 135 -27.48 9.73 -2.42
C ALA A 135 -27.19 8.25 -2.10
N ALA A 136 -28.02 7.32 -2.61
CA ALA A 136 -27.85 5.89 -2.38
C ALA A 136 -26.59 5.37 -3.09
N THR A 137 -26.38 5.81 -4.33
CA THR A 137 -25.18 5.49 -5.11
C THR A 137 -23.92 6.05 -4.45
N VAL A 138 -23.95 7.31 -3.98
CA VAL A 138 -22.81 7.92 -3.26
C VAL A 138 -22.48 7.10 -2.02
N ARG A 139 -23.46 6.73 -1.21
CA ARG A 139 -23.25 5.95 0.01
C ARG A 139 -22.64 4.58 -0.29
N ALA A 140 -23.15 3.88 -1.31
CA ALA A 140 -22.65 2.58 -1.71
C ALA A 140 -21.18 2.65 -2.18
N LEU A 141 -20.86 3.60 -3.07
CA LEU A 141 -19.51 3.78 -3.60
C LEU A 141 -18.54 4.30 -2.54
N HIS A 142 -18.97 5.20 -1.65
CA HIS A 142 -18.14 5.68 -0.55
C HIS A 142 -17.78 4.53 0.42
N THR A 143 -18.76 3.71 0.79
CA THR A 143 -18.53 2.52 1.60
C THR A 143 -17.59 1.54 0.91
N LEU A 144 -17.77 1.30 -0.39
CA LEU A 144 -16.88 0.45 -1.17
C LEU A 144 -15.45 1.00 -1.22
N ALA A 145 -15.28 2.30 -1.50
CA ALA A 145 -13.98 2.95 -1.49
C ALA A 145 -13.25 2.78 -0.15
N PHE A 146 -14.00 2.91 0.95
CA PHE A 146 -13.47 2.69 2.30
C PHE A 146 -13.07 1.22 2.52
N LEU A 147 -13.92 0.26 2.19
CA LEU A 147 -13.64 -1.17 2.40
C LEU A 147 -12.40 -1.60 1.63
N VAL A 148 -12.29 -1.17 0.38
CA VAL A 148 -11.17 -1.52 -0.51
C VAL A 148 -9.90 -0.76 -0.10
N GLY A 149 -9.99 0.55 0.10
CA GLY A 149 -8.84 1.40 0.43
C GLY A 149 -8.44 1.33 1.90
N GLY A 150 -9.34 0.98 2.80
CA GLY A 150 -9.12 0.83 4.23
C GLY A 150 -8.72 -0.61 4.59
N PRO A 151 -9.65 -1.43 5.10
CA PRO A 151 -9.34 -2.75 5.62
C PRO A 151 -8.61 -3.65 4.63
N ALA A 152 -9.08 -3.76 3.38
CA ALA A 152 -8.50 -4.66 2.39
C ALA A 152 -7.06 -4.28 2.03
N ASN A 153 -6.79 -2.98 1.78
CA ASN A 153 -5.44 -2.51 1.48
C ASN A 153 -4.50 -2.63 2.68
N VAL A 154 -4.97 -2.27 3.90
CA VAL A 154 -4.14 -2.34 5.12
C VAL A 154 -3.79 -3.78 5.47
N LEU A 155 -4.76 -4.70 5.41
CA LEU A 155 -4.54 -6.13 5.59
C LEU A 155 -3.48 -6.65 4.61
N SER A 156 -3.65 -6.34 3.33
CA SER A 156 -2.74 -6.80 2.27
C SER A 156 -1.33 -6.24 2.43
N THR A 157 -1.21 -4.97 2.85
CA THR A 157 0.09 -4.36 3.20
C THR A 157 0.71 -5.07 4.42
N GLY A 158 -0.11 -5.47 5.40
CA GLY A 158 0.33 -6.29 6.53
C GLY A 158 0.90 -7.65 6.08
N LEU A 159 0.27 -8.31 5.11
CA LEU A 159 0.78 -9.56 4.53
C LEU A 159 2.12 -9.34 3.79
N LEU A 160 2.27 -8.24 3.05
CA LEU A 160 3.54 -7.86 2.43
C LEU A 160 4.64 -7.71 3.49
N ILE A 161 4.36 -6.96 4.56
CA ILE A 161 5.30 -6.73 5.67
C ILE A 161 5.65 -8.04 6.37
N ALA A 162 4.67 -8.89 6.67
CA ALA A 162 4.88 -10.21 7.26
C ALA A 162 5.79 -11.07 6.36
N GLY A 163 5.52 -11.12 5.07
CA GLY A 163 6.30 -11.88 4.11
C GLY A 163 7.76 -11.44 4.04
N ILE A 164 8.02 -10.11 4.05
CA ILE A 164 9.38 -9.56 4.10
C ILE A 164 10.05 -9.91 5.43
N ALA A 165 9.37 -9.73 6.56
CA ALA A 165 9.90 -10.01 7.90
C ALA A 165 10.23 -11.50 8.09
N ILE A 166 9.35 -12.41 7.65
CA ILE A 166 9.56 -13.85 7.69
C ILE A 166 10.74 -14.25 6.81
N SER A 167 10.86 -13.70 5.60
CA SER A 167 11.98 -13.97 4.69
C SER A 167 13.32 -13.52 5.25
N ALA A 168 13.32 -12.52 6.14
CA ALA A 168 14.54 -12.00 6.77
C ALA A 168 14.99 -12.78 8.03
N LEU A 169 14.16 -13.71 8.55
CA LEU A 169 14.46 -14.49 9.78
C LEU A 169 15.75 -15.33 9.66
N PRO A 170 16.02 -16.04 8.55
CA PRO A 170 17.22 -16.87 8.44
C PRO A 170 18.51 -16.07 8.25
N GLY A 171 18.41 -14.80 7.86
CA GLY A 171 19.54 -13.95 7.48
C GLY A 171 19.83 -12.83 8.48
N LYS A 172 20.91 -12.07 8.19
CA LYS A 172 21.29 -10.87 8.95
C LYS A 172 20.88 -9.56 8.23
N ALA A 173 20.05 -9.65 7.19
CA ALA A 173 19.69 -8.51 6.34
C ALA A 173 18.87 -7.45 7.08
N LEU A 174 18.04 -7.88 8.05
CA LEU A 174 17.30 -6.98 8.96
C LEU A 174 17.67 -7.31 10.42
N SER A 175 17.66 -6.27 11.27
CA SER A 175 17.87 -6.48 12.71
C SER A 175 16.67 -7.24 13.32
N PRO A 176 16.91 -8.07 14.38
CA PRO A 176 15.84 -8.79 15.05
C PRO A 176 14.71 -7.87 15.55
N LEU A 177 15.06 -6.66 15.98
CA LEU A 177 14.08 -5.66 16.42
C LEU A 177 13.17 -5.23 15.25
N LEU A 178 13.75 -4.94 14.07
CA LEU A 178 12.98 -4.52 12.90
C LEU A 178 12.05 -5.64 12.41
N ILE A 179 12.49 -6.89 12.46
CA ILE A 179 11.66 -8.05 12.15
C ILE A 179 10.46 -8.15 13.12
N ARG A 180 10.70 -8.04 14.42
CA ARG A 180 9.64 -8.11 15.44
C ARG A 180 8.62 -6.97 15.27
N ILE A 181 9.10 -5.74 15.00
CA ILE A 181 8.22 -4.60 14.73
C ILE A 181 7.38 -4.86 13.47
N GLY A 182 7.97 -5.37 12.39
CA GLY A 182 7.23 -5.72 11.18
C GLY A 182 6.13 -6.75 11.42
N LEU A 183 6.43 -7.81 12.18
CA LEU A 183 5.44 -8.83 12.54
C LEU A 183 4.33 -8.25 13.44
N ALA A 184 4.66 -7.38 14.39
CA ALA A 184 3.67 -6.70 15.23
C ALA A 184 2.73 -5.81 14.38
N ILE A 185 3.29 -5.03 13.43
CA ILE A 185 2.49 -4.22 12.49
C ILE A 185 1.58 -5.12 11.64
N ALA A 186 2.10 -6.24 11.15
CA ALA A 186 1.30 -7.20 10.39
C ALA A 186 0.15 -7.78 11.23
N CYS A 187 0.38 -8.10 12.50
CA CYS A 187 -0.69 -8.53 13.42
C CYS A 187 -1.76 -7.44 13.61
N ILE A 188 -1.35 -6.18 13.81
CA ILE A 188 -2.31 -5.06 13.90
C ILE A 188 -3.09 -4.93 12.59
N ALA A 189 -2.43 -5.06 11.43
CA ALA A 189 -3.09 -5.02 10.13
C ALA A 189 -4.11 -6.16 9.96
N LEU A 190 -3.83 -7.37 10.45
CA LEU A 190 -4.81 -8.47 10.49
C LEU A 190 -6.01 -8.13 11.37
N LEU A 191 -5.78 -7.51 12.52
CA LEU A 191 -6.83 -7.09 13.43
C LEU A 191 -7.75 -6.00 12.84
N THR A 192 -7.31 -5.27 11.81
CA THR A 192 -8.20 -4.29 11.15
C THR A 192 -9.42 -4.93 10.49
N THR A 193 -9.41 -6.25 10.24
CA THR A 193 -10.60 -6.99 9.76
C THR A 193 -11.76 -6.93 10.76
N VAL A 194 -11.46 -6.78 12.05
CA VAL A 194 -12.48 -6.62 13.10
C VAL A 194 -13.31 -5.33 12.89
N ALA A 195 -12.72 -4.31 12.22
CA ALA A 195 -13.45 -3.09 11.88
C ALA A 195 -14.63 -3.30 10.92
N LEU A 196 -14.68 -4.45 10.22
CA LEU A 196 -15.82 -4.83 9.38
C LEU A 196 -17.06 -5.18 10.21
N THR A 197 -16.86 -5.60 11.47
CA THR A 197 -17.94 -5.95 12.40
C THR A 197 -18.14 -4.86 13.46
N PHE A 198 -17.04 -4.30 13.95
CA PHE A 198 -17.04 -3.29 15.01
C PHE A 198 -16.40 -2.01 14.51
N THR A 199 -17.22 -1.00 14.19
CA THR A 199 -16.76 0.28 13.61
C THR A 199 -15.76 1.02 14.51
N THR A 200 -15.85 0.82 15.83
CA THR A 200 -14.89 1.36 16.80
C THR A 200 -13.46 0.86 16.56
N ALA A 201 -13.28 -0.33 15.97
CA ALA A 201 -11.95 -0.84 15.63
C ALA A 201 -11.30 -0.14 14.41
N ALA A 202 -12.03 0.75 13.73
CA ALA A 202 -11.49 1.48 12.58
C ALA A 202 -10.29 2.37 12.91
N PHE A 203 -10.08 2.74 14.20
CA PHE A 203 -8.89 3.47 14.62
C PHE A 203 -7.57 2.69 14.42
N LEU A 204 -7.64 1.36 14.28
CA LEU A 204 -6.47 0.53 13.98
C LEU A 204 -5.96 0.74 12.55
N LEU A 205 -6.84 1.17 11.63
CA LEU A 205 -6.49 1.37 10.22
C LEU A 205 -5.37 2.40 10.00
N PRO A 206 -5.47 3.64 10.51
CA PRO A 206 -4.40 4.61 10.37
C PRO A 206 -3.12 4.16 11.10
N ILE A 207 -3.22 3.51 12.25
CA ILE A 207 -2.06 3.01 12.99
C ILE A 207 -1.29 2.01 12.13
N ALA A 208 -1.94 0.95 11.66
CA ALA A 208 -1.29 -0.08 10.84
C ALA A 208 -0.74 0.50 9.53
N ARG A 209 -1.49 1.40 8.88
CA ARG A 209 -1.10 2.02 7.61
C ARG A 209 0.16 2.84 7.72
N PHE A 210 0.17 3.84 8.60
CA PHE A 210 1.31 4.77 8.67
C PHE A 210 2.55 4.12 9.29
N THR A 211 2.39 3.29 10.30
CA THR A 211 3.52 2.51 10.84
C THR A 211 4.05 1.51 9.81
N GLY A 212 3.18 0.90 9.02
CA GLY A 212 3.55 0.01 7.92
C GLY A 212 4.33 0.73 6.82
N MET A 213 3.89 1.91 6.39
CA MET A 213 4.62 2.73 5.41
C MET A 213 6.02 3.10 5.92
N PHE A 214 6.13 3.55 7.16
CA PHE A 214 7.41 3.88 7.76
C PHE A 214 8.33 2.65 7.87
N TRP A 215 7.76 1.50 8.21
CA TRP A 215 8.51 0.25 8.28
C TRP A 215 9.01 -0.18 6.89
N LEU A 216 8.18 -0.10 5.84
CA LEU A 216 8.57 -0.44 4.47
C LEU A 216 9.72 0.44 3.98
N ILE A 217 9.69 1.73 4.27
CA ILE A 217 10.78 2.65 3.95
C ILE A 217 12.07 2.21 4.64
N THR A 218 11.99 1.99 5.95
CA THR A 218 13.17 1.61 6.76
C THR A 218 13.75 0.27 6.32
N ALA A 219 12.89 -0.74 6.13
CA ALA A 219 13.28 -2.07 5.64
C ALA A 219 13.86 -1.99 4.22
N GLY A 220 13.26 -1.19 3.34
CA GLY A 220 13.73 -0.98 1.97
C GLY A 220 15.14 -0.41 1.91
N PHE A 221 15.48 0.58 2.73
CA PHE A 221 16.85 1.12 2.81
C PHE A 221 17.84 0.14 3.42
N ARG A 222 17.42 -0.68 4.37
CA ARG A 222 18.31 -1.72 4.97
C ARG A 222 18.60 -2.85 4.00
N LEU A 223 17.57 -3.37 3.33
CA LEU A 223 17.69 -4.45 2.36
C LEU A 223 18.42 -4.04 1.07
N ALA A 224 18.50 -2.76 0.75
CA ALA A 224 19.31 -2.27 -0.35
C ALA A 224 20.80 -2.29 -0.07
N ARG A 225 21.23 -2.39 1.20
CA ARG A 225 22.62 -2.40 1.64
C ARG A 225 23.14 -3.80 2.02
N ALA A 226 22.27 -4.78 2.10
CA ALA A 226 22.58 -6.17 2.41
C ALA A 226 22.82 -7.00 1.14
#